data_2e4c04c756fc2fabb420050d1fa9bb7f
#
_entry.id   2e4c04c756fc2fabb420050d1fa9bb7f
#
_cell.length_a   1.000
_cell.length_b   1.000
_cell.length_c   1.000
_cell.angle_alpha   90.00
_cell.angle_beta   90.00
_cell.angle_gamma   90.00
#
_symmetry.space_group_name_H-M   'P 1'
#
loop_
_entity.id
_entity.type
_entity.pdbx_description
1 polymer ?
#
loop_
_entity_poly.entity_id
_entity_poly.type
_entity_poly.pdbx_seq_one_letter_code
_entity_poly.pdbx_strand_id
1 'polypeptide(L)'
;MKIMIVTDAWEPQVNGVVRTMQRVIAELEAEGHEFDIVHPGEGFKTMPLPTYPEIKLAMFAERRIRERFEAFEPEAVHIVTEGTLGMAGRKMCLKMHHPFSTAYHTRFPEYVAARFPIPTWAGYNFVRWFHKYSGRVMVPTPSMVEELEAKNFINLVAWTRGVDTEQFHPSKRLEEGAVGDPFEGLPRPIFLNVGRVAVEKNIEAFVELDLPGSVVVVGDGPALEGLKKKYPNVHFLGAKFGDDLATCYASADVFVFPSLTDTFGLVVLEAMASGTPVAAYEATGPKDVIPGSNAGTITPIGGDLAKGATDCLTLDRATCRTYAEGYSWKAVAHAFLENLQPLPTPERRRFWQTLRRKKKTWIDWDQWTSKQDT
;
A
#
# COMPACT_ATOMS: atom_id res chain seq x y z
N MET A 1 10.96 -19.25 -9.64
CA MET A 1 10.43 -19.66 -8.33
C MET A 1 8.92 -19.60 -8.38
N LYS A 2 8.23 -20.54 -7.73
CA LYS A 2 6.77 -20.50 -7.54
C LYS A 2 6.42 -19.80 -6.24
N ILE A 3 5.68 -18.70 -6.32
CA ILE A 3 5.37 -17.83 -5.18
C ILE A 3 3.85 -17.73 -5.01
N MET A 4 3.33 -18.13 -3.85
CA MET A 4 1.92 -17.94 -3.52
C MET A 4 1.72 -16.62 -2.76
N ILE A 5 0.86 -15.76 -3.28
CA ILE A 5 0.45 -14.50 -2.65
C ILE A 5 -0.94 -14.68 -2.05
N VAL A 6 -1.11 -14.33 -0.77
CA VAL A 6 -2.43 -14.37 -0.11
C VAL A 6 -2.78 -12.95 0.35
N THR A 7 -3.90 -12.42 -0.16
CA THR A 7 -4.29 -11.03 0.09
C THR A 7 -5.82 -10.85 0.16
N ASP A 8 -6.28 -9.99 1.06
CA ASP A 8 -7.68 -9.51 1.08
C ASP A 8 -7.87 -8.24 0.24
N ALA A 9 -6.76 -7.57 -0.16
CA ALA A 9 -6.76 -6.39 -0.99
C ALA A 9 -6.30 -6.73 -2.41
N TRP A 10 -7.21 -6.65 -3.37
CA TRP A 10 -6.95 -6.88 -4.80
C TRP A 10 -7.98 -6.13 -5.64
N GLU A 11 -7.83 -6.15 -6.97
CA GLU A 11 -8.81 -5.54 -7.87
C GLU A 11 -10.26 -5.96 -7.53
N PRO A 12 -11.21 -5.05 -7.65
CA PRO A 12 -11.18 -3.69 -8.22
C PRO A 12 -10.75 -2.58 -7.23
N GLN A 13 -10.18 -2.91 -6.07
CA GLN A 13 -9.71 -1.92 -5.12
C GLN A 13 -8.51 -1.14 -5.67
N VAL A 14 -8.57 0.19 -5.61
CA VAL A 14 -7.46 1.06 -6.00
C VAL A 14 -6.80 1.63 -4.75
N ASN A 15 -5.71 1.01 -4.32
CA ASN A 15 -4.94 1.46 -3.16
C ASN A 15 -3.45 1.11 -3.31
N GLY A 16 -2.61 1.67 -2.44
CA GLY A 16 -1.15 1.49 -2.50
C GLY A 16 -0.69 0.04 -2.33
N VAL A 17 -1.44 -0.80 -1.60
CA VAL A 17 -1.12 -2.23 -1.42
C VAL A 17 -1.25 -2.98 -2.74
N VAL A 18 -2.41 -2.83 -3.40
CA VAL A 18 -2.71 -3.47 -4.69
C VAL A 18 -1.68 -3.05 -5.74
N ARG A 19 -1.46 -1.72 -5.89
CA ARG A 19 -0.47 -1.20 -6.85
C ARG A 19 0.93 -1.73 -6.60
N THR A 20 1.38 -1.76 -5.34
CA THR A 20 2.70 -2.29 -4.99
C THR A 20 2.83 -3.75 -5.39
N MET A 21 1.86 -4.58 -5.03
CA MET A 21 1.93 -6.01 -5.33
C MET A 21 1.84 -6.29 -6.83
N GLN A 22 0.99 -5.59 -7.57
CA GLN A 22 0.90 -5.71 -9.02
C GLN A 22 2.21 -5.39 -9.72
N ARG A 23 2.88 -4.29 -9.33
CA ARG A 23 4.18 -3.91 -9.90
C ARG A 23 5.27 -4.91 -9.56
N VAL A 24 5.37 -5.33 -8.31
CA VAL A 24 6.34 -6.34 -7.87
C VAL A 24 6.15 -7.66 -8.61
N ILE A 25 4.91 -8.12 -8.75
CA ILE A 25 4.59 -9.35 -9.47
C ILE A 25 4.96 -9.21 -10.95
N ALA A 26 4.59 -8.12 -11.62
CA ALA A 26 4.90 -7.89 -13.03
C ALA A 26 6.42 -7.90 -13.30
N GLU A 27 7.22 -7.24 -12.45
CA GLU A 27 8.70 -7.25 -12.56
C GLU A 27 9.26 -8.67 -12.43
N LEU A 28 8.78 -9.44 -11.46
CA LEU A 28 9.28 -10.79 -11.22
C LEU A 28 8.76 -11.83 -12.21
N GLU A 29 7.55 -11.67 -12.75
CA GLU A 29 7.04 -12.50 -13.86
C GLU A 29 7.88 -12.30 -15.12
N ALA A 30 8.29 -11.05 -15.41
CA ALA A 30 9.20 -10.76 -16.52
C ALA A 30 10.58 -11.45 -16.35
N GLU A 31 10.98 -11.77 -15.12
CA GLU A 31 12.20 -12.53 -14.80
C GLU A 31 11.95 -14.06 -14.72
N GLY A 32 10.75 -14.54 -15.04
CA GLY A 32 10.42 -15.96 -15.09
C GLY A 32 9.99 -16.58 -13.75
N HIS A 33 9.54 -15.79 -12.79
CA HIS A 33 8.90 -16.28 -11.58
C HIS A 33 7.41 -16.55 -11.86
N GLU A 34 6.83 -17.55 -11.18
CA GLU A 34 5.42 -17.93 -11.32
C GLU A 34 4.65 -17.53 -10.05
N PHE A 35 3.48 -16.95 -10.22
CA PHE A 35 2.64 -16.51 -9.10
C PHE A 35 1.28 -17.21 -9.08
N ASP A 36 0.82 -17.56 -7.88
CA ASP A 36 -0.57 -17.92 -7.58
C ASP A 36 -1.14 -16.89 -6.59
N ILE A 37 -2.08 -16.05 -7.04
CA ILE A 37 -2.60 -14.94 -6.26
C ILE A 37 -3.96 -15.31 -5.71
N VAL A 38 -4.05 -15.52 -4.41
CA VAL A 38 -5.31 -15.84 -3.70
C VAL A 38 -5.93 -14.55 -3.18
N HIS A 39 -7.07 -14.17 -3.75
CA HIS A 39 -7.77 -12.93 -3.42
C HIS A 39 -9.31 -13.10 -3.42
N PRO A 40 -10.10 -12.18 -2.83
CA PRO A 40 -11.55 -12.35 -2.67
C PRO A 40 -12.34 -12.50 -3.97
N GLY A 41 -11.83 -11.97 -5.09
CA GLY A 41 -12.46 -12.03 -6.42
C GLY A 41 -12.50 -13.43 -7.05
N GLU A 42 -11.76 -14.40 -6.51
CA GLU A 42 -11.63 -15.73 -7.10
C GLU A 42 -12.67 -16.77 -6.62
N GLY A 43 -13.92 -16.36 -6.58
CA GLY A 43 -15.03 -17.28 -6.31
C GLY A 43 -15.14 -17.72 -4.84
N PHE A 44 -14.60 -16.97 -3.91
CA PHE A 44 -14.90 -17.08 -2.49
C PHE A 44 -16.31 -16.55 -2.20
N LYS A 45 -17.01 -17.15 -1.23
CA LYS A 45 -18.17 -16.48 -0.63
C LYS A 45 -17.66 -15.27 0.13
N THR A 46 -18.11 -14.09 -0.24
CA THR A 46 -17.64 -12.83 0.37
C THR A 46 -18.76 -12.08 1.05
N MET A 47 -18.40 -11.33 2.09
CA MET A 47 -19.26 -10.38 2.78
C MET A 47 -18.58 -8.99 2.70
N PRO A 48 -19.30 -7.93 2.31
CA PRO A 48 -18.73 -6.58 2.29
C PRO A 48 -18.50 -6.11 3.73
N LEU A 49 -17.42 -5.35 3.93
CA LEU A 49 -17.17 -4.68 5.20
C LEU A 49 -18.16 -3.51 5.35
N PRO A 50 -18.94 -3.39 6.45
CA PRO A 50 -20.03 -2.39 6.54
C PRO A 50 -19.62 -0.94 6.29
N THR A 51 -18.41 -0.55 6.68
CA THR A 51 -17.87 0.81 6.49
C THR A 51 -17.11 1.01 5.18
N TYR A 52 -16.77 -0.07 4.49
CA TYR A 52 -16.04 -0.11 3.22
C TYR A 52 -16.56 -1.25 2.35
N PRO A 53 -17.69 -1.08 1.65
CA PRO A 53 -18.34 -2.13 0.85
C PRO A 53 -17.44 -2.67 -0.27
N GLU A 54 -16.45 -1.89 -0.70
CA GLU A 54 -15.42 -2.29 -1.66
C GLU A 54 -14.46 -3.35 -1.08
N ILE A 55 -14.30 -3.43 0.25
CA ILE A 55 -13.50 -4.47 0.91
C ILE A 55 -14.37 -5.69 1.14
N LYS A 56 -14.08 -6.76 0.43
CA LYS A 56 -14.79 -8.03 0.52
C LYS A 56 -14.04 -9.01 1.41
N LEU A 57 -14.65 -9.42 2.51
CA LEU A 57 -14.10 -10.43 3.41
C LEU A 57 -14.49 -11.83 2.91
N ALA A 58 -13.52 -12.67 2.61
CA ALA A 58 -13.75 -14.05 2.19
C ALA A 58 -14.15 -14.93 3.37
N MET A 59 -15.20 -15.73 3.19
CA MET A 59 -15.72 -16.66 4.20
C MET A 59 -15.26 -18.09 3.88
N PHE A 60 -14.94 -18.87 4.93
CA PHE A 60 -14.61 -20.30 4.81
C PHE A 60 -13.47 -20.62 3.86
N ALA A 61 -12.45 -19.75 3.83
CA ALA A 61 -11.38 -19.78 2.83
C ALA A 61 -10.36 -20.92 3.01
N GLU A 62 -10.23 -21.51 4.21
CA GLU A 62 -9.16 -22.45 4.57
C GLU A 62 -9.03 -23.64 3.59
N ARG A 63 -10.16 -24.27 3.24
CA ARG A 63 -10.17 -25.42 2.35
C ARG A 63 -9.65 -25.06 0.96
N ARG A 64 -10.14 -23.96 0.39
CA ARG A 64 -9.78 -23.53 -0.96
C ARG A 64 -8.33 -23.06 -1.07
N ILE A 65 -7.85 -22.33 -0.06
CA ILE A 65 -6.44 -21.93 0.00
C ILE A 65 -5.55 -23.17 0.05
N ARG A 66 -5.90 -24.17 0.85
CA ARG A 66 -5.17 -25.43 0.93
C ARG A 66 -5.17 -26.18 -0.40
N GLU A 67 -6.32 -26.29 -1.07
CA GLU A 67 -6.44 -26.94 -2.39
C GLU A 67 -5.53 -26.27 -3.42
N ARG A 68 -5.50 -24.92 -3.46
CA ARG A 68 -4.59 -24.15 -4.33
C ARG A 68 -3.13 -24.35 -3.97
N PHE A 69 -2.80 -24.26 -2.70
CA PHE A 69 -1.44 -24.49 -2.20
C PHE A 69 -0.92 -25.87 -2.61
N GLU A 70 -1.73 -26.93 -2.44
CA GLU A 70 -1.37 -28.29 -2.83
C GLU A 70 -1.26 -28.45 -4.35
N ALA A 71 -2.06 -27.76 -5.15
CA ALA A 71 -2.04 -27.84 -6.60
C ALA A 71 -0.87 -27.05 -7.20
N PHE A 72 -0.58 -25.88 -6.66
CA PHE A 72 0.50 -25.00 -7.15
C PHE A 72 1.89 -25.43 -6.64
N GLU A 73 1.98 -26.06 -5.47
CA GLU A 73 3.23 -26.46 -4.81
C GLU A 73 4.23 -25.30 -4.69
N PRO A 74 3.88 -24.17 -4.01
CA PRO A 74 4.72 -23.00 -3.95
C PRO A 74 6.05 -23.29 -3.25
N GLU A 75 7.08 -22.57 -3.67
CA GLU A 75 8.40 -22.54 -3.01
C GLU A 75 8.41 -21.54 -1.86
N ALA A 76 7.67 -20.44 -2.01
CA ALA A 76 7.51 -19.43 -0.99
C ALA A 76 6.05 -18.99 -0.88
N VAL A 77 5.64 -18.59 0.32
CA VAL A 77 4.32 -18.00 0.60
C VAL A 77 4.50 -16.61 1.20
N HIS A 78 3.82 -15.63 0.62
CA HIS A 78 3.76 -14.28 1.17
C HIS A 78 2.31 -13.90 1.48
N ILE A 79 2.06 -13.45 2.71
CA ILE A 79 0.74 -13.00 3.17
C ILE A 79 0.76 -11.49 3.28
N VAL A 80 0.00 -10.83 2.40
CA VAL A 80 0.05 -9.38 2.20
C VAL A 80 -0.76 -8.62 3.25
N THR A 81 -1.91 -9.19 3.68
CA THR A 81 -2.88 -8.49 4.54
C THR A 81 -3.31 -9.34 5.72
N GLU A 82 -3.78 -8.67 6.79
CA GLU A 82 -4.20 -9.30 8.05
C GLU A 82 -5.70 -9.68 8.07
N GLY A 83 -6.36 -9.65 6.92
CA GLY A 83 -7.79 -9.97 6.79
C GLY A 83 -8.10 -11.47 6.84
N THR A 84 -9.29 -11.83 6.39
CA THR A 84 -9.81 -13.19 6.50
C THR A 84 -9.03 -14.21 5.67
N LEU A 85 -8.56 -13.82 4.46
CA LEU A 85 -7.67 -14.65 3.63
C LEU A 85 -6.28 -14.75 4.26
N GLY A 86 -5.72 -13.62 4.73
CA GLY A 86 -4.43 -13.63 5.41
C GLY A 86 -4.44 -14.53 6.64
N MET A 87 -5.50 -14.49 7.45
CA MET A 87 -5.70 -15.39 8.61
C MET A 87 -5.75 -16.86 8.20
N ALA A 88 -6.47 -17.17 7.13
CA ALA A 88 -6.58 -18.55 6.63
C ALA A 88 -5.25 -19.04 6.04
N GLY A 89 -4.52 -18.21 5.28
CA GLY A 89 -3.19 -18.51 4.77
C GLY A 89 -2.18 -18.75 5.89
N ARG A 90 -2.14 -17.85 6.90
CA ARG A 90 -1.33 -18.02 8.10
C ARG A 90 -1.61 -19.35 8.81
N LYS A 91 -2.88 -19.66 9.05
CA LYS A 91 -3.29 -20.91 9.70
C LYS A 91 -2.86 -22.13 8.89
N MET A 92 -2.98 -22.09 7.56
CA MET A 92 -2.51 -23.14 6.65
C MET A 92 -0.98 -23.32 6.77
N CYS A 93 -0.19 -22.26 6.64
CA CYS A 93 1.26 -22.32 6.74
C CYS A 93 1.72 -22.93 8.08
N LEU A 94 1.12 -22.50 9.20
CA LEU A 94 1.43 -23.03 10.53
C LEU A 94 1.07 -24.52 10.66
N LYS A 95 -0.10 -24.94 10.18
CA LYS A 95 -0.50 -26.38 10.21
C LYS A 95 0.41 -27.25 9.35
N MET A 96 0.89 -26.71 8.24
CA MET A 96 1.74 -27.44 7.31
C MET A 96 3.24 -27.31 7.61
N HIS A 97 3.61 -26.51 8.61
CA HIS A 97 5.01 -26.16 8.90
C HIS A 97 5.73 -25.57 7.68
N HIS A 98 5.02 -24.81 6.85
CA HIS A 98 5.60 -24.09 5.72
C HIS A 98 6.02 -22.69 6.16
N PRO A 99 7.28 -22.27 5.93
CA PRO A 99 7.70 -20.90 6.24
C PRO A 99 6.93 -19.92 5.37
N PHE A 100 6.71 -18.72 5.88
CA PHE A 100 6.03 -17.64 5.17
C PHE A 100 6.59 -16.29 5.57
N SER A 101 6.45 -15.32 4.70
CA SER A 101 6.68 -13.91 4.97
C SER A 101 5.36 -13.13 5.00
N THR A 102 5.38 -11.98 5.65
CA THR A 102 4.23 -11.07 5.72
C THR A 102 4.68 -9.64 5.43
N ALA A 103 3.74 -8.73 5.22
CA ALA A 103 4.02 -7.31 5.12
C ALA A 103 3.08 -6.49 6.01
N TYR A 104 3.60 -5.39 6.57
CA TYR A 104 2.84 -4.39 7.30
C TYR A 104 2.60 -3.20 6.37
N HIS A 105 1.47 -3.19 5.69
CA HIS A 105 1.16 -2.17 4.68
C HIS A 105 0.38 -0.98 5.22
N THR A 106 -0.41 -1.19 6.27
CA THR A 106 -1.40 -0.22 6.74
C THR A 106 -1.36 -0.12 8.26
N ARG A 107 -1.50 1.09 8.79
CA ARG A 107 -1.67 1.33 10.25
C ARG A 107 -3.08 0.88 10.67
N PHE A 108 -3.32 -0.44 10.54
CA PHE A 108 -4.61 -1.05 10.85
C PHE A 108 -5.13 -0.71 12.26
N PRO A 109 -4.30 -0.70 13.34
CA PRO A 109 -4.75 -0.31 14.66
C PRO A 109 -5.32 1.09 14.74
N GLU A 110 -4.69 2.07 14.08
CA GLU A 110 -5.13 3.46 14.04
C GLU A 110 -6.41 3.61 13.21
N TYR A 111 -6.50 2.92 12.08
CA TYR A 111 -7.71 2.92 11.24
C TYR A 111 -8.92 2.35 11.98
N VAL A 112 -8.74 1.30 12.76
CA VAL A 112 -9.81 0.70 13.57
C VAL A 112 -10.19 1.63 14.73
N ALA A 113 -9.21 2.18 15.43
CA ALA A 113 -9.46 3.09 16.56
C ALA A 113 -10.17 4.38 16.15
N ALA A 114 -9.90 4.89 14.96
CA ALA A 114 -10.58 6.09 14.43
C ALA A 114 -12.06 5.87 14.12
N ARG A 115 -12.53 4.62 14.00
CA ARG A 115 -13.89 4.27 13.57
C ARG A 115 -14.71 3.51 14.61
N PHE A 116 -14.03 2.79 15.47
CA PHE A 116 -14.65 1.94 16.47
C PHE A 116 -14.06 2.26 17.86
N PRO A 117 -14.82 2.08 18.94
CA PRO A 117 -14.31 2.29 20.30
C PRO A 117 -13.35 1.17 20.73
N ILE A 118 -12.39 0.84 19.89
CA ILE A 118 -11.36 -0.17 20.11
C ILE A 118 -10.04 0.58 20.32
N PRO A 119 -9.40 0.44 21.49
CA PRO A 119 -8.15 1.13 21.74
C PRO A 119 -7.01 0.57 20.86
N THR A 120 -6.11 1.44 20.42
CA THR A 120 -5.00 1.10 19.52
C THR A 120 -4.14 -0.05 20.02
N TRP A 121 -3.93 -0.16 21.35
CA TRP A 121 -3.16 -1.26 21.93
C TRP A 121 -3.76 -2.65 21.63
N ALA A 122 -5.09 -2.77 21.56
CA ALA A 122 -5.74 -4.03 21.22
C ALA A 122 -5.50 -4.38 19.74
N GLY A 123 -5.57 -3.38 18.85
CA GLY A 123 -5.20 -3.53 17.44
C GLY A 123 -3.74 -3.98 17.29
N TYR A 124 -2.80 -3.34 17.98
CA TYR A 124 -1.38 -3.73 17.93
C TYR A 124 -1.14 -5.13 18.50
N ASN A 125 -1.85 -5.56 19.53
CA ASN A 125 -1.76 -6.93 20.03
C ASN A 125 -2.20 -7.96 18.99
N PHE A 126 -3.29 -7.67 18.26
CA PHE A 126 -3.76 -8.52 17.17
C PHE A 126 -2.74 -8.61 16.03
N VAL A 127 -2.27 -7.46 15.52
CA VAL A 127 -1.34 -7.43 14.39
C VAL A 127 0.00 -8.07 14.78
N ARG A 128 0.52 -7.80 15.98
CA ARG A 128 1.73 -8.47 16.50
C ARG A 128 1.54 -9.99 16.59
N TRP A 129 0.41 -10.47 17.09
CA TRP A 129 0.09 -11.89 17.12
C TRP A 129 0.02 -12.48 15.70
N PHE A 130 -0.53 -11.73 14.74
CA PHE A 130 -0.61 -12.16 13.35
C PHE A 130 0.77 -12.38 12.74
N HIS A 131 1.69 -11.44 12.91
CA HIS A 131 3.04 -11.49 12.35
C HIS A 131 4.03 -12.37 13.11
N LYS A 132 3.71 -12.76 14.36
CA LYS A 132 4.65 -13.41 15.29
C LYS A 132 5.45 -14.59 14.72
N TYR A 133 4.85 -15.37 13.84
CA TYR A 133 5.46 -16.58 13.26
C TYR A 133 5.91 -16.40 11.82
N SER A 134 5.86 -15.20 11.30
CA SER A 134 6.44 -14.85 10.01
C SER A 134 7.96 -14.87 10.09
N GLY A 135 8.61 -15.47 9.12
CA GLY A 135 10.09 -15.46 9.05
C GLY A 135 10.65 -14.08 8.72
N ARG A 136 9.89 -13.26 8.01
CA ARG A 136 10.16 -11.84 7.72
C ARG A 136 8.85 -11.06 7.70
N VAL A 137 8.86 -9.87 8.29
CA VAL A 137 7.78 -8.89 8.22
C VAL A 137 8.30 -7.68 7.46
N MET A 138 7.85 -7.52 6.23
CA MET A 138 8.29 -6.43 5.35
C MET A 138 7.58 -5.13 5.71
N VAL A 139 8.33 -4.08 5.98
CA VAL A 139 7.83 -2.79 6.49
C VAL A 139 8.28 -1.66 5.56
N PRO A 140 7.41 -0.69 5.21
CA PRO A 140 7.68 0.25 4.13
C PRO A 140 8.89 1.17 4.35
N THR A 141 9.18 1.57 5.59
CA THR A 141 10.20 2.56 5.90
C THR A 141 11.01 2.20 7.14
N PRO A 142 12.26 2.69 7.25
CA PRO A 142 13.09 2.49 8.44
C PRO A 142 12.41 3.02 9.72
N SER A 143 11.82 4.20 9.68
CA SER A 143 11.15 4.75 10.87
C SER A 143 9.95 3.95 11.33
N MET A 144 9.25 3.26 10.39
CA MET A 144 8.18 2.34 10.75
C MET A 144 8.74 1.05 11.37
N VAL A 145 9.91 0.59 10.93
CA VAL A 145 10.61 -0.52 11.59
C VAL A 145 10.90 -0.17 13.04
N GLU A 146 11.53 0.98 13.31
CA GLU A 146 11.82 1.46 14.68
C GLU A 146 10.55 1.56 15.55
N GLU A 147 9.47 2.11 14.97
CA GLU A 147 8.19 2.23 15.68
C GLU A 147 7.60 0.87 16.05
N LEU A 148 7.66 -0.11 15.15
CA LEU A 148 7.13 -1.45 15.39
C LEU A 148 8.04 -2.26 16.34
N GLU A 149 9.37 -2.08 16.27
CA GLU A 149 10.30 -2.66 17.25
C GLU A 149 10.00 -2.17 18.67
N ALA A 150 9.76 -0.87 18.82
CA ALA A 150 9.35 -0.29 20.11
C ALA A 150 8.01 -0.87 20.64
N LYS A 151 7.20 -1.43 19.76
CA LYS A 151 5.96 -2.16 20.08
C LYS A 151 6.15 -3.69 20.17
N ASN A 152 7.40 -4.15 20.28
CA ASN A 152 7.78 -5.56 20.41
C ASN A 152 7.38 -6.45 19.21
N PHE A 153 7.38 -5.91 18.00
CA PHE A 153 7.38 -6.72 16.79
C PHE A 153 8.78 -7.29 16.55
N ILE A 154 8.84 -8.44 15.89
CA ILE A 154 10.09 -9.15 15.59
C ILE A 154 10.18 -9.48 14.10
N ASN A 155 11.37 -9.83 13.63
CA ASN A 155 11.64 -10.22 12.24
C ASN A 155 11.31 -9.12 11.21
N LEU A 156 11.37 -7.85 11.61
CA LEU A 156 11.10 -6.71 10.75
C LEU A 156 12.24 -6.51 9.77
N VAL A 157 11.89 -6.15 8.53
CA VAL A 157 12.83 -5.75 7.48
C VAL A 157 12.25 -4.57 6.71
N ALA A 158 13.09 -3.58 6.43
CA ALA A 158 12.69 -2.47 5.58
C ALA A 158 12.50 -2.98 4.13
N TRP A 159 11.36 -2.59 3.54
CA TRP A 159 11.02 -2.90 2.15
C TRP A 159 10.31 -1.70 1.54
N THR A 160 11.08 -0.85 0.88
CA THR A 160 10.64 0.41 0.31
C THR A 160 9.63 0.23 -0.83
N ARG A 161 9.25 1.34 -1.45
CA ARG A 161 8.32 1.39 -2.60
C ARG A 161 9.04 1.98 -3.80
N GLY A 162 8.52 1.69 -4.98
CA GLY A 162 8.98 2.25 -6.23
C GLY A 162 8.00 3.25 -6.83
N VAL A 163 8.43 3.90 -7.88
CA VAL A 163 7.63 4.79 -8.72
C VAL A 163 7.83 4.47 -10.19
N ASP A 164 6.76 4.63 -10.97
CA ASP A 164 6.81 4.52 -12.43
C ASP A 164 7.29 5.84 -13.02
N THR A 165 8.60 5.91 -13.27
CA THR A 165 9.23 7.12 -13.77
C THR A 165 8.97 7.38 -15.26
N GLU A 166 8.43 6.43 -16.00
CA GLU A 166 7.97 6.64 -17.38
C GLU A 166 6.58 7.28 -17.40
N GLN A 167 5.69 6.76 -16.59
CA GLN A 167 4.34 7.32 -16.44
C GLN A 167 4.38 8.70 -15.79
N PHE A 168 5.08 8.85 -14.67
CA PHE A 168 5.23 10.12 -13.94
C PHE A 168 6.52 10.81 -14.39
N HIS A 169 6.40 11.77 -15.30
CA HIS A 169 7.53 12.41 -15.95
C HIS A 169 7.30 13.91 -16.15
N PRO A 170 8.34 14.77 -15.96
CA PRO A 170 8.21 16.22 -16.15
C PRO A 170 7.76 16.63 -17.56
N SER A 171 8.01 15.81 -18.58
CA SER A 171 7.59 16.10 -19.97
C SER A 171 6.08 16.14 -20.16
N LYS A 172 5.30 15.66 -19.18
CA LYS A 172 3.83 15.76 -19.18
C LYS A 172 3.31 17.09 -18.64
N ARG A 173 4.20 17.99 -18.24
CA ARG A 173 3.84 19.34 -17.84
C ARG A 173 3.25 20.10 -19.03
N LEU A 174 2.06 20.62 -18.84
CA LEU A 174 1.45 21.53 -19.80
C LEU A 174 1.63 22.98 -19.36
N GLU A 175 1.84 23.85 -20.34
CA GLU A 175 1.87 25.29 -20.15
C GLU A 175 0.47 25.80 -19.78
N GLU A 176 0.40 26.91 -19.04
CA GLU A 176 -0.86 27.57 -18.68
C GLU A 176 -1.68 27.89 -19.95
N GLY A 177 -2.93 27.43 -19.97
CA GLY A 177 -3.84 27.63 -21.09
C GLY A 177 -3.57 26.75 -22.31
N ALA A 178 -2.65 25.76 -22.23
CA ALA A 178 -2.48 24.77 -23.26
C ALA A 178 -3.71 23.84 -23.35
N VAL A 179 -3.96 23.30 -24.54
CA VAL A 179 -5.06 22.33 -24.72
C VAL A 179 -4.85 21.13 -23.80
N GLY A 180 -5.81 20.89 -22.92
CA GLY A 180 -5.73 19.79 -21.95
C GLY A 180 -5.06 20.17 -20.61
N ASP A 181 -4.73 21.44 -20.39
CA ASP A 181 -4.26 21.93 -19.09
C ASP A 181 -5.28 21.58 -18.00
N PRO A 182 -4.93 20.74 -17.00
CA PRO A 182 -5.88 20.35 -15.96
C PRO A 182 -6.28 21.49 -15.03
N PHE A 183 -5.57 22.63 -15.10
CA PHE A 183 -5.72 23.78 -14.23
C PHE A 183 -6.10 25.06 -15.02
N GLU A 184 -6.70 24.89 -16.21
CA GLU A 184 -7.12 26.00 -17.05
C GLU A 184 -7.97 27.00 -16.27
N GLY A 185 -7.59 28.29 -16.34
CA GLY A 185 -8.28 29.41 -15.67
C GLY A 185 -8.05 29.52 -14.16
N LEU A 186 -7.22 28.67 -13.56
CA LEU A 186 -6.86 28.76 -12.14
C LEU A 186 -5.63 29.65 -11.92
N PRO A 187 -5.68 30.60 -10.97
CA PRO A 187 -4.50 31.40 -10.59
C PRO A 187 -3.35 30.52 -10.11
N ARG A 188 -2.15 30.81 -10.61
CA ARG A 188 -0.92 30.16 -10.13
C ARG A 188 -0.34 30.90 -8.92
N PRO A 189 0.47 30.22 -8.06
CA PRO A 189 0.88 28.81 -8.19
C PRO A 189 -0.22 27.80 -7.85
N ILE A 190 -0.12 26.59 -8.42
CA ILE A 190 -1.03 25.47 -8.15
C ILE A 190 -0.50 24.61 -7.02
N PHE A 191 -1.22 24.54 -5.91
CA PHE A 191 -0.96 23.63 -4.81
C PHE A 191 -1.89 22.43 -4.94
N LEU A 192 -1.30 21.26 -5.18
CA LEU A 192 -2.00 20.01 -5.51
C LEU A 192 -1.98 19.03 -4.34
N ASN A 193 -3.11 18.41 -4.04
CA ASN A 193 -3.20 17.17 -3.27
C ASN A 193 -3.81 16.08 -4.15
N VAL A 194 -3.27 14.86 -4.07
CA VAL A 194 -3.80 13.69 -4.78
C VAL A 194 -3.99 12.54 -3.81
N GLY A 195 -5.17 11.92 -3.85
CA GLY A 195 -5.43 10.73 -3.05
C GLY A 195 -6.90 10.49 -2.77
N ARG A 196 -7.17 9.46 -1.97
CA ARG A 196 -8.52 9.19 -1.50
C ARG A 196 -9.01 10.33 -0.60
N VAL A 197 -10.19 10.86 -0.91
CA VAL A 197 -10.79 11.94 -0.12
C VAL A 197 -11.51 11.36 1.10
N ALA A 198 -10.76 11.20 2.20
CA ALA A 198 -11.22 10.54 3.42
C ALA A 198 -10.60 11.20 4.66
N VAL A 199 -11.24 11.03 5.81
CA VAL A 199 -10.83 11.66 7.10
C VAL A 199 -9.40 11.33 7.47
N GLU A 200 -8.97 10.07 7.26
CA GLU A 200 -7.61 9.60 7.56
C GLU A 200 -6.52 10.28 6.72
N LYS A 201 -6.88 10.91 5.60
CA LYS A 201 -5.94 11.64 4.75
C LYS A 201 -5.73 13.09 5.17
N ASN A 202 -6.46 13.55 6.19
CA ASN A 202 -6.29 14.87 6.77
C ASN A 202 -6.34 16.02 5.74
N ILE A 203 -7.18 15.86 4.69
CA ILE A 203 -7.26 16.81 3.56
C ILE A 203 -7.70 18.18 4.05
N GLU A 204 -8.49 18.23 5.11
CA GLU A 204 -8.97 19.47 5.73
C GLU A 204 -7.81 20.39 6.15
N ALA A 205 -6.73 19.82 6.69
CA ALA A 205 -5.53 20.58 7.04
C ALA A 205 -4.81 21.20 5.81
N PHE A 206 -5.05 20.69 4.59
CA PHE A 206 -4.55 21.30 3.37
C PHE A 206 -5.46 22.39 2.84
N VAL A 207 -6.77 22.10 2.78
CA VAL A 207 -7.74 23.04 2.18
C VAL A 207 -8.00 24.28 3.04
N GLU A 208 -7.58 24.26 4.31
CA GLU A 208 -7.63 25.40 5.24
C GLU A 208 -6.38 26.30 5.18
N LEU A 209 -5.33 25.90 4.42
CA LEU A 209 -4.12 26.70 4.32
C LEU A 209 -4.39 28.01 3.55
N ASP A 210 -3.83 29.10 4.07
CA ASP A 210 -3.77 30.39 3.35
C ASP A 210 -2.56 30.37 2.40
N LEU A 211 -2.82 30.05 1.12
CA LEU A 211 -1.81 29.88 0.10
C LEU A 211 -1.97 30.91 -1.03
N PRO A 212 -0.84 31.40 -1.61
CA PRO A 212 -0.87 32.48 -2.60
C PRO A 212 -1.25 31.97 -4.01
N GLY A 213 -2.29 31.19 -4.17
CA GLY A 213 -2.66 30.60 -5.46
C GLY A 213 -3.86 29.68 -5.34
N SER A 214 -3.94 28.68 -6.21
CA SER A 214 -5.07 27.77 -6.26
C SER A 214 -4.81 26.49 -5.47
N VAL A 215 -5.77 26.11 -4.62
CA VAL A 215 -5.80 24.85 -3.88
C VAL A 215 -6.61 23.84 -4.68
N VAL A 216 -5.96 22.74 -5.09
CA VAL A 216 -6.55 21.73 -5.97
C VAL A 216 -6.45 20.35 -5.33
N VAL A 217 -7.57 19.62 -5.32
CA VAL A 217 -7.67 18.24 -4.83
C VAL A 217 -8.08 17.32 -5.98
N VAL A 218 -7.25 16.31 -6.24
CA VAL A 218 -7.52 15.23 -7.21
C VAL A 218 -7.78 13.94 -6.44
N GLY A 219 -8.96 13.38 -6.60
CA GLY A 219 -9.35 12.14 -5.96
C GLY A 219 -10.83 12.05 -5.70
N ASP A 220 -11.25 10.90 -5.15
CA ASP A 220 -12.62 10.62 -4.76
C ASP A 220 -12.65 9.94 -3.38
N GLY A 221 -13.78 9.97 -2.72
CA GLY A 221 -13.94 9.30 -1.44
C GLY A 221 -15.08 9.85 -0.59
N PRO A 222 -15.33 9.20 0.56
CA PRO A 222 -16.53 9.48 1.38
C PRO A 222 -16.60 10.90 1.95
N ALA A 223 -15.50 11.63 2.04
CA ALA A 223 -15.50 13.01 2.56
C ALA A 223 -15.69 14.09 1.47
N LEU A 224 -15.64 13.73 0.17
CA LEU A 224 -15.60 14.67 -0.95
C LEU A 224 -16.75 15.68 -0.94
N GLU A 225 -18.00 15.20 -0.87
CA GLU A 225 -19.17 16.07 -0.94
C GLU A 225 -19.30 16.98 0.30
N GLY A 226 -18.82 16.53 1.46
CA GLY A 226 -18.76 17.36 2.67
C GLY A 226 -17.74 18.50 2.52
N LEU A 227 -16.55 18.18 2.01
CA LEU A 227 -15.49 19.16 1.79
C LEU A 227 -15.86 20.18 0.71
N LYS A 228 -16.47 19.76 -0.42
CA LYS A 228 -16.96 20.69 -1.45
C LYS A 228 -17.93 21.74 -0.91
N LYS A 229 -18.85 21.31 -0.03
CA LYS A 229 -19.81 22.26 0.60
C LYS A 229 -19.14 23.21 1.57
N LYS A 230 -18.16 22.71 2.35
CA LYS A 230 -17.48 23.50 3.38
C LYS A 230 -16.47 24.49 2.78
N TYR A 231 -15.80 24.07 1.68
CA TYR A 231 -14.72 24.84 1.06
C TYR A 231 -14.99 25.12 -0.44
N PRO A 232 -15.91 26.03 -0.75
CA PRO A 232 -16.35 26.32 -2.13
C PRO A 232 -15.26 26.94 -3.02
N ASN A 233 -14.21 27.50 -2.43
CA ASN A 233 -13.06 28.09 -3.15
C ASN A 233 -11.97 27.07 -3.50
N VAL A 234 -12.10 25.82 -3.07
CA VAL A 234 -11.18 24.73 -3.38
C VAL A 234 -11.63 24.00 -4.64
N HIS A 235 -10.68 23.70 -5.52
CA HIS A 235 -10.96 23.04 -6.79
C HIS A 235 -10.83 21.50 -6.65
N PHE A 236 -11.97 20.82 -6.66
CA PHE A 236 -12.04 19.35 -6.59
C PHE A 236 -12.26 18.78 -8.00
N LEU A 237 -11.22 18.16 -8.58
CA LEU A 237 -11.24 17.66 -9.96
C LEU A 237 -11.72 16.20 -10.10
N GLY A 238 -12.12 15.56 -8.99
CA GLY A 238 -12.49 14.14 -8.99
C GLY A 238 -11.28 13.22 -9.17
N ALA A 239 -11.55 11.91 -9.30
CA ALA A 239 -10.49 10.92 -9.52
C ALA A 239 -9.90 11.05 -10.93
N LYS A 240 -8.55 10.99 -11.02
CA LYS A 240 -7.78 10.94 -12.26
C LYS A 240 -6.89 9.72 -12.27
N PHE A 241 -6.59 9.19 -13.45
CA PHE A 241 -5.78 7.99 -13.64
C PHE A 241 -4.86 8.14 -14.86
N GLY A 242 -3.85 7.27 -14.96
CA GLY A 242 -2.97 7.22 -16.12
C GLY A 242 -2.33 8.57 -16.43
N ASP A 243 -2.39 8.96 -17.70
CA ASP A 243 -1.76 10.18 -18.20
C ASP A 243 -2.41 11.46 -17.66
N ASP A 244 -3.72 11.47 -17.45
CA ASP A 244 -4.42 12.62 -16.86
C ASP A 244 -3.89 12.91 -15.43
N LEU A 245 -3.66 11.85 -14.65
CA LEU A 245 -3.09 11.99 -13.31
C LEU A 245 -1.63 12.48 -13.38
N ALA A 246 -0.83 11.90 -14.26
CA ALA A 246 0.56 12.29 -14.43
C ALA A 246 0.68 13.76 -14.90
N THR A 247 -0.24 14.20 -15.76
CA THR A 247 -0.31 15.61 -16.20
C THR A 247 -0.68 16.53 -15.04
N CYS A 248 -1.60 16.14 -14.15
CA CYS A 248 -1.90 16.92 -12.94
C CYS A 248 -0.65 17.10 -12.07
N TYR A 249 0.10 16.02 -11.79
CA TYR A 249 1.32 16.14 -11.02
C TYR A 249 2.35 17.06 -11.71
N ALA A 250 2.65 16.79 -12.99
CA ALA A 250 3.68 17.52 -13.71
C ALA A 250 3.34 19.02 -13.87
N SER A 251 2.05 19.36 -14.03
CA SER A 251 1.60 20.75 -14.24
C SER A 251 1.40 21.53 -12.94
N ALA A 252 1.35 20.87 -11.77
CA ALA A 252 1.32 21.53 -10.47
C ALA A 252 2.66 22.20 -10.13
N ASP A 253 2.62 23.19 -9.25
CA ASP A 253 3.81 23.89 -8.77
C ASP A 253 4.35 23.31 -7.47
N VAL A 254 3.45 22.87 -6.56
CA VAL A 254 3.80 22.18 -5.32
C VAL A 254 2.78 21.07 -5.05
N PHE A 255 3.26 19.92 -4.63
CA PHE A 255 2.42 18.85 -4.09
C PHE A 255 2.37 18.96 -2.56
N VAL A 256 1.17 19.04 -1.98
CA VAL A 256 1.00 19.14 -0.53
C VAL A 256 0.43 17.83 0.02
N PHE A 257 1.15 17.21 0.94
CA PHE A 257 0.78 15.93 1.55
C PHE A 257 0.50 16.08 3.05
N PRO A 258 -0.76 16.31 3.45
CA PRO A 258 -1.13 16.59 4.83
C PRO A 258 -1.36 15.33 5.68
N SER A 259 -1.28 14.13 5.09
CA SER A 259 -1.60 12.87 5.76
C SER A 259 -0.67 12.56 6.93
N LEU A 260 -1.25 12.07 8.04
CA LEU A 260 -0.52 11.68 9.25
C LEU A 260 -0.45 10.15 9.45
N THR A 261 -1.19 9.39 8.65
CA THR A 261 -1.42 7.95 8.88
C THR A 261 -0.90 7.05 7.75
N ASP A 262 -0.36 7.62 6.69
CA ASP A 262 0.25 6.82 5.63
C ASP A 262 1.53 6.12 6.10
N THR A 263 1.72 4.89 5.65
CA THR A 263 2.92 4.12 5.96
C THR A 263 4.10 4.45 5.05
N PHE A 264 3.83 5.03 3.87
CA PHE A 264 4.85 5.45 2.90
C PHE A 264 4.42 6.71 2.11
N GLY A 265 3.26 6.66 1.43
CA GLY A 265 2.78 7.73 0.55
C GLY A 265 3.38 7.64 -0.85
N LEU A 266 2.96 6.66 -1.67
CA LEU A 266 3.41 6.52 -3.07
C LEU A 266 3.26 7.82 -3.87
N VAL A 267 2.21 8.57 -3.61
CA VAL A 267 1.90 9.87 -4.23
C VAL A 267 3.03 10.91 -4.05
N VAL A 268 3.85 10.79 -2.99
CA VAL A 268 5.03 11.63 -2.77
C VAL A 268 6.09 11.36 -3.84
N LEU A 269 6.37 10.09 -4.12
CA LEU A 269 7.30 9.72 -5.20
C LEU A 269 6.73 10.01 -6.59
N GLU A 270 5.42 9.87 -6.79
CA GLU A 270 4.74 10.21 -8.05
C GLU A 270 4.90 11.72 -8.36
N ALA A 271 4.72 12.59 -7.35
CA ALA A 271 4.96 14.02 -7.47
C ALA A 271 6.42 14.34 -7.79
N MET A 272 7.36 13.79 -7.04
CA MET A 272 8.80 14.01 -7.27
C MET A 272 9.24 13.49 -8.64
N ALA A 273 8.75 12.32 -9.07
CA ALA A 273 9.03 11.76 -10.40
C ALA A 273 8.51 12.65 -11.53
N SER A 274 7.41 13.36 -11.31
CA SER A 274 6.86 14.38 -12.21
C SER A 274 7.60 15.73 -12.12
N GLY A 275 8.67 15.82 -11.31
CA GLY A 275 9.42 17.03 -11.07
C GLY A 275 8.69 18.03 -10.16
N THR A 276 7.72 17.62 -9.38
CA THR A 276 6.95 18.51 -8.51
C THR A 276 7.42 18.39 -7.07
N PRO A 277 7.91 19.49 -6.46
CA PRO A 277 8.39 19.50 -5.09
C PRO A 277 7.24 19.24 -4.09
N VAL A 278 7.58 18.64 -2.95
CA VAL A 278 6.62 18.13 -1.97
C VAL A 278 6.71 18.85 -0.65
N ALA A 279 5.60 19.36 -0.14
CA ALA A 279 5.47 19.83 1.24
C ALA A 279 4.65 18.82 2.06
N ALA A 280 5.17 18.34 3.18
CA ALA A 280 4.50 17.36 4.00
C ALA A 280 4.70 17.59 5.51
N TYR A 281 3.80 17.04 6.32
CA TYR A 281 4.07 16.90 7.75
C TYR A 281 5.13 15.84 8.03
N GLU A 282 5.84 15.97 9.17
CA GLU A 282 6.81 15.00 9.68
C GLU A 282 6.10 13.73 10.17
N ALA A 283 5.42 13.07 9.25
CA ALA A 283 4.75 11.80 9.47
C ALA A 283 5.55 10.65 8.87
N THR A 284 5.25 9.42 9.30
CA THR A 284 5.84 8.21 8.72
C THR A 284 5.62 8.18 7.21
N GLY A 285 6.64 7.78 6.46
CA GLY A 285 6.66 7.88 5.01
C GLY A 285 7.37 9.16 4.56
N PRO A 286 6.73 10.33 4.60
CA PRO A 286 7.37 11.59 4.24
C PRO A 286 8.70 11.86 4.96
N LYS A 287 8.78 11.60 6.28
CA LYS A 287 10.02 11.78 7.05
C LYS A 287 11.16 10.84 6.66
N ASP A 288 10.87 9.75 5.97
CA ASP A 288 11.87 8.80 5.47
C ASP A 288 12.26 9.08 4.02
N VAL A 289 11.39 9.75 3.26
CA VAL A 289 11.56 9.97 1.82
C VAL A 289 12.07 11.38 1.51
N ILE A 290 11.55 12.42 2.18
CA ILE A 290 11.84 13.82 1.82
C ILE A 290 13.18 14.33 2.38
N PRO A 291 13.59 14.07 3.63
CA PRO A 291 14.84 14.60 4.16
C PRO A 291 16.08 14.18 3.33
N GLY A 292 16.94 15.13 3.06
CA GLY A 292 18.16 14.91 2.25
C GLY A 292 17.93 14.82 0.75
N SER A 293 16.68 14.85 0.27
CA SER A 293 16.36 14.81 -1.16
C SER A 293 16.56 16.15 -1.88
N ASN A 294 16.51 17.28 -1.16
CA ASN A 294 16.34 18.62 -1.72
C ASN A 294 15.13 18.75 -2.66
N ALA A 295 14.16 17.85 -2.55
CA ALA A 295 12.97 17.77 -3.39
C ALA A 295 11.67 18.15 -2.65
N GLY A 296 11.80 18.66 -1.41
CA GLY A 296 10.63 19.02 -0.62
C GLY A 296 10.99 19.55 0.77
N THR A 297 9.94 19.90 1.50
CA THR A 297 9.99 20.40 2.88
C THR A 297 9.24 19.47 3.82
N ILE A 298 9.78 19.31 5.04
CA ILE A 298 9.12 18.61 6.14
C ILE A 298 8.75 19.63 7.21
N THR A 299 7.50 19.65 7.59
CA THR A 299 6.95 20.51 8.64
C THR A 299 6.59 19.66 9.86
N PRO A 300 7.03 20.01 11.09
CA PRO A 300 6.57 19.33 12.29
C PRO A 300 5.04 19.26 12.37
N ILE A 301 4.49 18.20 12.91
CA ILE A 301 3.04 18.05 13.09
C ILE A 301 2.52 19.20 13.95
N GLY A 302 1.51 19.93 13.45
CA GLY A 302 0.98 21.14 14.07
C GLY A 302 1.79 22.43 13.76
N GLY A 303 2.86 22.31 12.96
CA GLY A 303 3.61 23.45 12.44
C GLY A 303 2.96 24.08 11.20
N ASP A 304 3.61 25.09 10.67
CA ASP A 304 3.14 25.89 9.53
C ASP A 304 3.39 25.19 8.18
N LEU A 305 2.42 24.37 7.76
CA LEU A 305 2.48 23.67 6.47
C LEU A 305 2.36 24.64 5.29
N ALA A 306 1.68 25.80 5.46
CA ALA A 306 1.57 26.80 4.41
C ALA A 306 2.94 27.40 4.09
N LYS A 307 3.73 27.71 5.13
CA LYS A 307 5.12 28.14 4.92
C LYS A 307 5.94 27.06 4.21
N GLY A 308 5.85 25.80 4.65
CA GLY A 308 6.54 24.68 4.00
C GLY A 308 6.17 24.56 2.51
N ALA A 309 4.88 24.67 2.19
CA ALA A 309 4.40 24.64 0.81
C ALA A 309 4.91 25.84 -0.01
N THR A 310 4.95 27.02 0.57
CA THR A 310 5.47 28.23 -0.11
C THR A 310 6.99 28.13 -0.34
N ASP A 311 7.74 27.62 0.62
CA ASP A 311 9.19 27.39 0.50
C ASP A 311 9.50 26.42 -0.66
N CYS A 312 8.64 25.44 -0.94
CA CYS A 312 8.77 24.50 -2.05
C CYS A 312 8.76 25.16 -3.43
N LEU A 313 8.17 26.36 -3.59
CA LEU A 313 8.13 27.08 -4.87
C LEU A 313 9.53 27.45 -5.40
N THR A 314 10.54 27.48 -4.54
CA THR A 314 11.92 27.82 -4.89
C THR A 314 12.78 26.60 -5.21
N LEU A 315 12.26 25.37 -5.04
CA LEU A 315 13.02 24.15 -5.24
C LEU A 315 13.12 23.78 -6.73
N ASP A 316 14.24 23.20 -7.09
CA ASP A 316 14.50 22.77 -8.45
C ASP A 316 13.76 21.48 -8.81
N ARG A 317 12.97 21.53 -9.86
CA ARG A 317 12.16 20.41 -10.36
C ARG A 317 13.00 19.25 -10.88
N ALA A 318 14.18 19.54 -11.45
CA ALA A 318 15.10 18.49 -11.95
C ALA A 318 15.68 17.69 -10.79
N THR A 319 15.96 18.32 -9.66
CA THR A 319 16.39 17.65 -8.42
C THR A 319 15.32 16.70 -7.91
N CYS A 320 14.03 17.09 -7.92
CA CYS A 320 12.92 16.20 -7.55
C CYS A 320 12.91 14.94 -8.42
N ARG A 321 13.02 15.11 -9.73
CA ARG A 321 13.08 14.02 -10.71
C ARG A 321 14.22 13.06 -10.44
N THR A 322 15.45 13.59 -10.36
CA THR A 322 16.66 12.79 -10.15
C THR A 322 16.58 11.95 -8.87
N TYR A 323 16.03 12.53 -7.81
CA TYR A 323 15.86 11.80 -6.56
C TYR A 323 14.87 10.62 -6.70
N ALA A 324 13.73 10.85 -7.36
CA ALA A 324 12.72 9.82 -7.56
C ALA A 324 13.19 8.66 -8.45
N GLU A 325 14.10 8.89 -9.38
CA GLU A 325 14.70 7.85 -10.24
C GLU A 325 15.48 6.79 -9.46
N GLY A 326 15.92 7.11 -8.23
CA GLY A 326 16.50 6.13 -7.31
C GLY A 326 15.51 5.07 -6.75
N TYR A 327 14.21 5.28 -6.95
CA TYR A 327 13.15 4.38 -6.45
C TYR A 327 12.59 3.48 -7.55
N SER A 328 13.40 2.58 -8.10
CA SER A 328 12.97 1.71 -9.20
C SER A 328 12.13 0.51 -8.70
N TRP A 329 11.05 0.17 -9.43
CA TRP A 329 10.24 -1.01 -9.13
C TRP A 329 11.04 -2.31 -9.23
N LYS A 330 12.02 -2.39 -10.13
CA LYS A 330 12.92 -3.54 -10.24
C LYS A 330 13.71 -3.80 -8.96
N ALA A 331 14.30 -2.75 -8.37
CA ALA A 331 15.02 -2.88 -7.09
C ALA A 331 14.08 -3.30 -5.95
N VAL A 332 12.85 -2.75 -5.92
CA VAL A 332 11.81 -3.11 -4.93
C VAL A 332 11.38 -4.57 -5.08
N ALA A 333 11.25 -5.07 -6.31
CA ALA A 333 10.89 -6.46 -6.61
C ALA A 333 12.00 -7.43 -6.20
N HIS A 334 13.26 -7.10 -6.45
CA HIS A 334 14.40 -7.91 -6.00
C HIS A 334 14.49 -7.93 -4.46
N ALA A 335 14.33 -6.79 -3.79
CA ALA A 335 14.28 -6.74 -2.32
C ALA A 335 13.10 -7.56 -1.75
N PHE A 336 11.96 -7.59 -2.43
CA PHE A 336 10.85 -8.49 -2.07
C PHE A 336 11.27 -9.96 -2.16
N LEU A 337 11.89 -10.36 -3.27
CA LEU A 337 12.33 -11.72 -3.53
C LEU A 337 13.36 -12.20 -2.48
N GLU A 338 14.32 -11.36 -2.10
CA GLU A 338 15.33 -11.63 -1.07
C GLU A 338 14.72 -11.81 0.33
N ASN A 339 13.60 -11.13 0.60
CA ASN A 339 12.91 -11.21 1.87
C ASN A 339 11.85 -12.32 1.95
N LEU A 340 11.58 -13.03 0.86
CA LEU A 340 10.77 -14.23 0.90
C LEU A 340 11.44 -15.32 1.76
N GLN A 341 10.63 -16.25 2.23
CA GLN A 341 11.07 -17.38 3.06
C GLN A 341 10.82 -18.69 2.32
N PRO A 342 11.64 -19.03 1.31
CA PRO A 342 11.44 -20.25 0.54
C PRO A 342 11.84 -21.49 1.34
N LEU A 343 11.15 -22.60 1.10
CA LEU A 343 11.60 -23.90 1.57
C LEU A 343 12.90 -24.29 0.86
N PRO A 344 13.98 -24.64 1.59
CA PRO A 344 15.20 -25.16 0.97
C PRO A 344 14.93 -26.39 0.10
N THR A 345 15.65 -26.54 -1.00
CA THR A 345 15.38 -27.57 -2.02
C THR A 345 15.30 -29.01 -1.48
N PRO A 346 16.18 -29.47 -0.56
CA PRO A 346 16.06 -30.80 0.04
C PRO A 346 14.84 -30.96 0.94
N GLU A 347 14.54 -29.94 1.74
CA GLU A 347 13.39 -29.90 2.65
C GLU A 347 12.08 -29.81 1.89
N ARG A 348 12.03 -29.02 0.81
CA ARG A 348 10.89 -28.89 -0.09
C ARG A 348 10.48 -30.25 -0.68
N ARG A 349 11.42 -31.04 -1.19
CA ARG A 349 11.12 -32.37 -1.73
C ARG A 349 10.52 -33.29 -0.67
N ARG A 350 11.08 -33.29 0.55
CA ARG A 350 10.57 -34.08 1.68
C ARG A 350 9.19 -33.60 2.12
N PHE A 351 8.99 -32.27 2.18
CA PHE A 351 7.72 -31.64 2.53
C PHE A 351 6.59 -32.11 1.60
N TRP A 352 6.75 -31.95 0.30
CA TRP A 352 5.72 -32.34 -0.67
C TRP A 352 5.52 -33.86 -0.72
N GLN A 353 6.54 -34.66 -0.59
CA GLN A 353 6.42 -36.12 -0.49
C GLN A 353 5.62 -36.53 0.75
N THR A 354 5.88 -35.92 1.89
CA THR A 354 5.15 -36.17 3.14
C THR A 354 3.72 -35.76 3.05
N LEU A 355 3.44 -34.59 2.46
CA LEU A 355 2.06 -34.10 2.26
C LEU A 355 1.26 -35.02 1.34
N ARG A 356 1.84 -35.47 0.24
CA ARG A 356 1.22 -36.41 -0.70
C ARG A 356 0.93 -37.78 -0.04
N ARG A 357 1.81 -38.23 0.87
CA ARG A 357 1.58 -39.46 1.67
C ARG A 357 0.42 -39.27 2.66
N LYS A 358 0.40 -38.14 3.36
CA LYS A 358 -0.71 -37.84 4.31
C LYS A 358 -2.05 -37.68 3.58
N LYS A 359 -2.07 -37.17 2.34
CA LYS A 359 -3.31 -37.05 1.54
C LYS A 359 -3.98 -38.40 1.31
N LYS A 360 -3.20 -39.50 1.18
CA LYS A 360 -3.76 -40.87 1.11
C LYS A 360 -4.42 -41.34 2.41
N THR A 361 -4.01 -40.80 3.57
CA THR A 361 -4.58 -41.13 4.87
C THR A 361 -5.71 -40.16 5.32
N TRP A 362 -5.81 -38.98 4.73
CA TRP A 362 -6.84 -37.98 5.07
C TRP A 362 -8.18 -38.23 4.39
N ILE A 363 -8.23 -39.06 3.37
CA ILE A 363 -9.50 -39.52 2.76
C ILE A 363 -10.33 -40.30 3.79
N ASP A 364 -9.73 -40.89 4.80
CA ASP A 364 -10.42 -41.61 5.88
C ASP A 364 -11.00 -40.70 6.99
N TRP A 365 -10.56 -39.43 7.10
CA TRP A 365 -11.04 -38.53 8.17
C TRP A 365 -12.38 -37.87 7.84
N ASP A 366 -12.68 -37.64 6.57
CA ASP A 366 -13.99 -37.11 6.14
C ASP A 366 -15.12 -38.15 6.36
N GLN A 367 -14.76 -39.44 6.42
CA GLN A 367 -15.68 -40.52 6.81
C GLN A 367 -15.90 -40.61 8.32
N TRP A 368 -14.98 -40.08 9.14
CA TRP A 368 -15.11 -40.17 10.59
C TRP A 368 -16.02 -39.07 11.16
N THR A 369 -16.03 -37.89 10.57
CA THR A 369 -16.92 -36.78 10.96
C THR A 369 -18.40 -37.05 10.59
N SER A 370 -18.65 -37.80 9.52
CA SER A 370 -20.04 -38.18 9.13
C SER A 370 -20.67 -39.28 9.96
N LYS A 371 -19.92 -39.93 10.87
CA LYS A 371 -20.44 -40.99 11.77
C LYS A 371 -20.76 -40.52 13.19
N GLN A 372 -20.59 -39.22 13.50
CA GLN A 372 -20.99 -38.68 14.80
C GLN A 372 -22.30 -37.89 14.77
N ASP A 373 -22.98 -37.82 13.63
CA ASP A 373 -24.29 -37.16 13.44
C ASP A 373 -25.42 -38.17 13.18
N THR A 374 -25.28 -39.40 13.66
CA THR A 374 -26.40 -40.37 13.69
C THR A 374 -26.65 -40.87 15.09
#